data_f48eecdfeec72b0811ae6d526284b9ef
#
_entry.id   f48eecdfeec72b0811ae6d526284b9ef
#
_cell.length_a   1.000
_cell.length_b   1.000
_cell.length_c   1.000
_cell.angle_alpha   90.00
_cell.angle_beta   90.00
_cell.angle_gamma   90.00
#
_symmetry.space_group_name_H-M   'P 1'
#
loop_
_entity.id
_entity.type
_entity.pdbx_description
1 polymer ?
#
loop_
_entity_poly.entity_id
_entity_poly.type
_entity_poly.pdbx_seq_one_letter_code
_entity_poly.pdbx_strand_id
1 'polypeptide(L)'
;MSRRHFGYQDKVLLLQHGSTELLALAQRRGALLHKLLSGTGIFEQDLHKPLGRLHHTDWLTLLQNCRQQVQSPELPYLLGSALLNSRYISLCQSLQYAKNLRQALAQLYYFRHQLFPCFYIRLYQQQHCIVLEFKPALGLANQQAFMLTVLCSLLLSLIKQQLGTLSGISLQLQQSEESPALQQQLFGGLNLSFNQVANSLSIPLALWQQEFSHANAAEFNAARRTCRQLNRVLPTQRALPESICRLQRRALPQLLNQEQVAAALGLSSSSLKRQLSQHQTNFASLLDEVRRDAARQLLRQGHYSNRQLALKLGYSDEHNFRRAFKRWTGLIPSSFKGLFNFN
;
A
#
# COMPACT_ATOMS: atom_id res chain seq x y z
N MET A 1 17.68 -6.42 22.18
CA MET A 1 17.72 -5.76 20.88
C MET A 1 16.30 -5.55 20.38
N SER A 2 15.87 -4.30 20.12
CA SER A 2 14.55 -4.03 19.55
C SER A 2 14.47 -4.65 18.14
N ARG A 3 13.41 -5.44 17.86
CA ARG A 3 13.17 -6.00 16.52
C ARG A 3 13.12 -4.88 15.49
N ARG A 4 13.84 -5.03 14.37
CA ARG A 4 13.90 -4.04 13.28
C ARG A 4 12.68 -4.09 12.33
N HIS A 5 11.78 -5.04 12.54
CA HIS A 5 10.57 -5.29 11.74
C HIS A 5 9.51 -5.96 12.61
N PHE A 6 8.26 -5.86 12.19
CA PHE A 6 7.18 -6.68 12.75
C PHE A 6 6.87 -7.88 11.84
N GLY A 7 6.46 -8.99 12.46
CA GLY A 7 6.04 -10.21 11.80
C GLY A 7 4.52 -10.27 11.63
N TYR A 8 4.06 -11.33 10.98
CA TYR A 8 2.64 -11.58 10.71
C TYR A 8 1.79 -11.73 11.97
N GLN A 9 2.38 -12.25 13.06
CA GLN A 9 1.70 -12.51 14.33
C GLN A 9 1.71 -11.32 15.30
N ASP A 10 2.36 -10.22 14.95
CA ASP A 10 2.41 -9.07 15.84
C ASP A 10 1.09 -8.27 15.78
N LYS A 11 0.61 -7.79 16.93
CA LYS A 11 -0.57 -6.92 17.02
C LYS A 11 -0.20 -5.49 16.60
N VAL A 12 -0.30 -5.20 15.31
CA VAL A 12 0.14 -3.93 14.72
C VAL A 12 -1.00 -3.00 14.34
N LEU A 13 -2.21 -3.54 14.20
CA LEU A 13 -3.40 -2.76 13.82
C LEU A 13 -4.04 -2.17 15.06
N LEU A 14 -4.34 -0.88 15.03
CA LEU A 14 -5.17 -0.25 16.06
C LEU A 14 -6.63 -0.62 15.80
N LEU A 15 -7.31 -1.13 16.82
CA LEU A 15 -8.70 -1.56 16.71
C LEU A 15 -9.62 -0.42 16.28
N GLN A 16 -9.39 0.78 16.80
CA GLN A 16 -10.19 1.97 16.43
C GLN A 16 -9.86 2.53 15.05
N HIS A 17 -8.73 2.14 14.43
CA HIS A 17 -8.35 2.64 13.11
C HIS A 17 -8.85 1.71 12.00
N GLY A 18 -10.03 1.95 11.53
CA GLY A 18 -10.65 1.22 10.41
C GLY A 18 -11.71 0.20 10.81
N SER A 19 -11.59 -0.48 11.96
CA SER A 19 -12.60 -1.46 12.39
C SER A 19 -13.92 -0.77 12.75
N THR A 20 -13.86 0.36 13.43
CA THR A 20 -15.05 1.12 13.83
C THR A 20 -15.85 1.59 12.63
N GLU A 21 -15.17 2.18 11.63
CA GLU A 21 -15.80 2.66 10.40
C GLU A 21 -16.35 1.48 9.58
N LEU A 22 -15.62 0.37 9.48
CA LEU A 22 -16.06 -0.82 8.77
C LEU A 22 -17.30 -1.42 9.43
N LEU A 23 -17.31 -1.59 10.75
CA LEU A 23 -18.44 -2.12 11.50
C LEU A 23 -19.66 -1.21 11.35
N ALA A 24 -19.50 0.11 11.51
CA ALA A 24 -20.58 1.08 11.35
C ALA A 24 -21.19 1.03 9.93
N LEU A 25 -20.36 0.90 8.89
CA LEU A 25 -20.82 0.76 7.52
C LEU A 25 -21.59 -0.55 7.29
N ALA A 26 -21.11 -1.66 7.86
CA ALA A 26 -21.75 -2.97 7.74
C ALA A 26 -23.08 -3.01 8.48
N GLN A 27 -23.14 -2.48 9.71
CA GLN A 27 -24.38 -2.43 10.52
C GLN A 27 -25.45 -1.54 9.87
N ARG A 28 -25.09 -0.40 9.29
CA ARG A 28 -26.03 0.46 8.53
C ARG A 28 -26.63 -0.26 7.33
N ARG A 29 -26.03 -1.37 6.87
CA ARG A 29 -26.50 -2.25 5.81
C ARG A 29 -27.18 -3.52 6.32
N GLY A 30 -27.54 -3.55 7.61
CA GLY A 30 -28.28 -4.63 8.25
C GLY A 30 -27.43 -5.80 8.74
N ALA A 31 -26.08 -5.71 8.68
CA ALA A 31 -25.23 -6.75 9.23
C ALA A 31 -25.28 -6.77 10.77
N LEU A 32 -25.34 -7.97 11.35
CA LEU A 32 -25.44 -8.15 12.79
C LEU A 32 -24.06 -8.20 13.44
N LEU A 33 -23.82 -7.40 14.49
CA LEU A 33 -22.50 -7.24 15.12
C LEU A 33 -21.89 -8.57 15.54
N HIS A 34 -22.66 -9.47 16.16
CA HIS A 34 -22.14 -10.78 16.60
C HIS A 34 -21.66 -11.64 15.41
N LYS A 35 -22.29 -11.53 14.22
CA LYS A 35 -21.85 -12.22 13.01
C LYS A 35 -20.59 -11.57 12.43
N LEU A 36 -20.47 -10.24 12.50
CA LEU A 36 -19.29 -9.52 12.05
C LEU A 36 -18.06 -9.88 12.89
N LEU A 37 -18.23 -10.02 14.23
CA LEU A 37 -17.14 -10.33 15.15
C LEU A 37 -16.84 -11.82 15.27
N SER A 38 -17.64 -12.71 14.69
CA SER A 38 -17.46 -14.16 14.78
C SER A 38 -16.07 -14.59 14.29
N GLY A 39 -15.34 -15.34 15.12
CA GLY A 39 -14.01 -15.88 14.79
C GLY A 39 -12.89 -14.85 14.68
N THR A 40 -13.11 -13.58 15.04
CA THR A 40 -12.11 -12.49 14.94
C THR A 40 -11.24 -12.33 16.19
N GLY A 41 -11.55 -13.02 17.29
CA GLY A 41 -10.89 -12.72 18.59
C GLY A 41 -11.17 -11.32 19.13
N ILE A 42 -12.09 -10.56 18.54
CA ILE A 42 -12.53 -9.22 18.98
C ILE A 42 -13.84 -9.38 19.73
N PHE A 43 -13.90 -8.89 20.95
CA PHE A 43 -15.13 -8.84 21.73
C PHE A 43 -15.73 -7.43 21.67
N GLU A 44 -17.04 -7.32 21.84
CA GLU A 44 -17.75 -6.03 21.77
C GLU A 44 -17.17 -4.98 22.75
N GLN A 45 -16.81 -5.41 23.94
CA GLN A 45 -16.14 -4.57 24.95
C GLN A 45 -14.77 -4.04 24.51
N ASP A 46 -14.09 -4.73 23.58
CA ASP A 46 -12.78 -4.30 23.08
C ASP A 46 -12.90 -3.09 22.15
N LEU A 47 -14.06 -2.92 21.50
CA LEU A 47 -14.31 -1.80 20.57
C LEU A 47 -14.21 -0.42 21.27
N HIS A 48 -14.38 -0.40 22.58
CA HIS A 48 -14.28 0.81 23.39
C HIS A 48 -12.87 1.08 23.95
N LYS A 49 -11.92 0.17 23.77
CA LYS A 49 -10.54 0.32 24.27
C LYS A 49 -9.73 1.30 23.40
N PRO A 50 -9.26 2.45 23.92
CA PRO A 50 -8.63 3.50 23.11
C PRO A 50 -7.38 3.07 22.33
N LEU A 51 -6.61 2.11 22.84
CA LEU A 51 -5.37 1.59 22.22
C LEU A 51 -5.43 0.08 22.03
N GLY A 52 -6.63 -0.48 21.89
CA GLY A 52 -6.83 -1.89 21.53
C GLY A 52 -6.08 -2.23 20.24
N ARG A 53 -5.43 -3.38 20.21
CA ARG A 53 -4.65 -3.81 19.03
C ARG A 53 -5.13 -5.16 18.57
N LEU A 54 -5.14 -5.32 17.24
CA LEU A 54 -5.53 -6.54 16.55
C LEU A 54 -4.32 -7.27 15.97
N HIS A 55 -4.43 -8.58 15.92
CA HIS A 55 -3.64 -9.36 14.97
C HIS A 55 -4.12 -9.09 13.55
N HIS A 56 -3.21 -9.22 12.61
CA HIS A 56 -3.54 -9.10 11.20
C HIS A 56 -4.59 -10.15 10.75
N THR A 57 -4.52 -11.35 11.29
CA THR A 57 -5.50 -12.43 11.04
C THR A 57 -6.90 -12.07 11.47
N ASP A 58 -7.06 -11.45 12.64
CA ASP A 58 -8.37 -11.03 13.16
C ASP A 58 -8.99 -9.96 12.27
N TRP A 59 -8.16 -9.02 11.78
CA TRP A 59 -8.58 -8.03 10.81
C TRP A 59 -9.05 -8.66 9.49
N LEU A 60 -8.31 -9.63 8.94
CA LEU A 60 -8.70 -10.32 7.71
C LEU A 60 -10.02 -11.08 7.88
N THR A 61 -10.22 -11.72 9.03
CA THR A 61 -11.48 -12.41 9.35
C THR A 61 -12.63 -11.41 9.45
N LEU A 62 -12.43 -10.27 10.12
CA LEU A 62 -13.44 -9.19 10.19
C LEU A 62 -13.81 -8.68 8.80
N LEU A 63 -12.82 -8.41 7.94
CA LEU A 63 -13.06 -8.01 6.55
C LEU A 63 -13.88 -9.05 5.79
N GLN A 64 -13.53 -10.32 5.93
CA GLN A 64 -14.25 -11.41 5.28
C GLN A 64 -15.71 -11.49 5.74
N ASN A 65 -15.94 -11.42 7.06
CA ASN A 65 -17.30 -11.43 7.62
C ASN A 65 -18.12 -10.25 7.10
N CYS A 66 -17.55 -9.04 7.08
CA CYS A 66 -18.22 -7.87 6.54
C CYS A 66 -18.58 -8.03 5.06
N ARG A 67 -17.66 -8.52 4.24
CA ARG A 67 -17.91 -8.76 2.81
C ARG A 67 -19.01 -9.81 2.57
N GLN A 68 -19.03 -10.88 3.37
CA GLN A 68 -20.04 -11.93 3.28
C GLN A 68 -21.43 -11.45 3.71
N GLN A 69 -21.51 -10.61 4.75
CA GLN A 69 -22.79 -10.09 5.26
C GLN A 69 -23.37 -8.97 4.40
N VAL A 70 -22.52 -8.07 3.89
CA VAL A 70 -22.96 -6.88 3.16
C VAL A 70 -23.10 -7.13 1.66
N GLN A 71 -22.28 -7.96 1.06
CA GLN A 71 -22.26 -8.31 -0.37
C GLN A 71 -22.37 -7.09 -1.32
N SER A 72 -21.77 -5.97 -0.93
CA SER A 72 -21.82 -4.73 -1.71
C SER A 72 -20.46 -4.42 -2.35
N PRO A 73 -20.40 -4.25 -3.68
CA PRO A 73 -19.17 -3.83 -4.37
C PRO A 73 -18.73 -2.42 -3.98
N GLU A 74 -19.61 -1.60 -3.43
CA GLU A 74 -19.32 -0.24 -2.99
C GLU A 74 -18.57 -0.18 -1.66
N LEU A 75 -18.60 -1.24 -0.87
CA LEU A 75 -18.08 -1.26 0.50
C LEU A 75 -16.64 -0.75 0.62
N PRO A 76 -15.65 -1.15 -0.21
CA PRO A 76 -14.30 -0.64 -0.08
C PRO A 76 -14.18 0.85 -0.40
N TYR A 77 -14.99 1.35 -1.33
CA TYR A 77 -15.00 2.78 -1.69
C TYR A 77 -15.55 3.64 -0.56
N LEU A 78 -16.66 3.20 0.01
CA LEU A 78 -17.30 3.87 1.15
C LEU A 78 -16.42 3.82 2.40
N LEU A 79 -15.73 2.70 2.62
CA LEU A 79 -14.79 2.59 3.73
C LEU A 79 -13.63 3.58 3.57
N GLY A 80 -13.03 3.70 2.38
CA GLY A 80 -11.95 4.65 2.13
C GLY A 80 -12.36 6.10 2.42
N SER A 81 -13.55 6.50 1.96
CA SER A 81 -14.10 7.83 2.25
C SER A 81 -14.45 8.02 3.73
N ALA A 82 -15.02 7.00 4.38
CA ALA A 82 -15.34 7.05 5.80
C ALA A 82 -14.07 7.17 6.67
N LEU A 83 -13.01 6.44 6.34
CA LEU A 83 -11.73 6.56 7.03
C LEU A 83 -11.13 7.97 6.93
N LEU A 84 -11.16 8.56 5.72
CA LEU A 84 -10.67 9.92 5.54
C LEU A 84 -11.41 10.91 6.44
N ASN A 85 -12.73 10.77 6.56
CA ASN A 85 -13.58 11.67 7.31
C ASN A 85 -13.74 11.29 8.80
N SER A 86 -13.02 10.28 9.26
CA SER A 86 -13.06 9.85 10.66
C SER A 86 -12.42 10.90 11.60
N ARG A 87 -13.15 11.25 12.63
CA ARG A 87 -12.67 12.16 13.69
C ARG A 87 -11.69 11.46 14.65
N TYR A 88 -11.62 10.15 14.62
CA TYR A 88 -10.79 9.36 15.53
C TYR A 88 -9.43 9.01 14.95
N ILE A 89 -9.22 9.21 13.64
CA ILE A 89 -7.99 8.85 12.95
C ILE A 89 -7.14 10.10 12.71
N SER A 90 -6.23 10.39 13.64
CA SER A 90 -5.35 11.56 13.56
C SER A 90 -4.53 11.63 12.27
N LEU A 91 -4.16 10.47 11.70
CA LEU A 91 -3.51 10.45 10.40
C LEU A 91 -4.40 11.08 9.33
N CYS A 92 -5.67 10.67 9.23
CA CYS A 92 -6.62 11.23 8.26
C CYS A 92 -6.86 12.72 8.48
N GLN A 93 -6.97 13.19 9.73
CA GLN A 93 -7.02 14.62 10.04
C GLN A 93 -5.79 15.36 9.52
N SER A 94 -4.58 14.78 9.74
CA SER A 94 -3.35 15.41 9.23
C SER A 94 -3.29 15.44 7.70
N LEU A 95 -3.94 14.50 7.00
CA LEU A 95 -4.06 14.55 5.53
C LEU A 95 -4.98 15.69 5.08
N GLN A 96 -6.14 15.85 5.75
CA GLN A 96 -7.14 16.86 5.38
C GLN A 96 -6.66 18.29 5.62
N TYR A 97 -5.94 18.54 6.72
CA TYR A 97 -5.45 19.87 7.08
C TYR A 97 -4.05 20.18 6.55
N ALA A 98 -3.48 19.30 5.76
CA ALA A 98 -2.19 19.55 5.11
C ALA A 98 -2.26 20.76 4.17
N LYS A 99 -1.10 21.39 3.94
CA LYS A 99 -1.02 22.54 3.03
C LYS A 99 -1.30 22.14 1.57
N ASN A 100 -0.87 20.95 1.16
CA ASN A 100 -0.95 20.45 -0.22
C ASN A 100 -0.73 18.93 -0.25
N LEU A 101 -0.84 18.32 -1.44
CA LEU A 101 -0.62 16.89 -1.63
C LEU A 101 0.77 16.43 -1.19
N ARG A 102 1.81 17.23 -1.44
CA ARG A 102 3.18 16.91 -1.02
C ARG A 102 3.24 16.70 0.50
N GLN A 103 2.67 17.59 1.28
CA GLN A 103 2.67 17.49 2.73
C GLN A 103 1.78 16.35 3.22
N ALA A 104 0.58 16.18 2.66
CA ALA A 104 -0.33 15.09 2.99
C ALA A 104 0.30 13.71 2.75
N LEU A 105 0.86 13.49 1.56
CA LEU A 105 1.48 12.22 1.22
C LEU A 105 2.77 11.93 1.99
N ALA A 106 3.50 12.96 2.41
CA ALA A 106 4.62 12.80 3.34
C ALA A 106 4.15 12.30 4.73
N GLN A 107 2.99 12.79 5.22
CA GLN A 107 2.38 12.26 6.45
C GLN A 107 1.93 10.81 6.27
N LEU A 108 1.21 10.50 5.19
CA LEU A 108 0.80 9.14 4.89
C LEU A 108 2.00 8.19 4.79
N TYR A 109 3.04 8.56 4.06
CA TYR A 109 4.27 7.76 3.91
C TYR A 109 4.92 7.45 5.27
N TYR A 110 4.99 8.44 6.15
CA TYR A 110 5.64 8.30 7.45
C TYR A 110 4.79 7.54 8.48
N PHE A 111 3.47 7.78 8.51
CA PHE A 111 2.56 7.24 9.51
C PHE A 111 1.64 6.13 8.99
N ARG A 112 1.79 5.67 7.74
CA ARG A 112 0.90 4.69 7.09
C ARG A 112 0.62 3.43 7.91
N HIS A 113 1.60 2.99 8.70
CA HIS A 113 1.46 1.78 9.54
C HIS A 113 0.40 1.92 10.64
N GLN A 114 -0.05 3.13 10.94
CA GLN A 114 -1.15 3.37 11.87
C GLN A 114 -2.52 3.01 11.27
N LEU A 115 -2.63 2.97 9.93
CA LEU A 115 -3.89 2.70 9.24
C LEU A 115 -3.76 1.60 8.18
N PHE A 116 -2.67 1.60 7.42
CA PHE A 116 -2.41 0.65 6.33
C PHE A 116 -1.06 -0.07 6.48
N PRO A 117 -0.81 -0.82 7.59
CA PRO A 117 0.46 -1.54 7.77
C PRO A 117 0.65 -2.64 6.71
N CYS A 118 -0.43 -3.05 6.05
CA CYS A 118 -0.43 -4.06 4.99
C CYS A 118 0.14 -3.59 3.65
N PHE A 119 0.34 -2.28 3.48
CA PHE A 119 0.98 -1.73 2.28
C PHE A 119 2.18 -0.85 2.63
N TYR A 120 3.16 -0.85 1.73
CA TYR A 120 4.16 0.21 1.67
C TYR A 120 4.10 0.93 0.33
N ILE A 121 4.46 2.20 0.33
CA ILE A 121 4.36 3.08 -0.83
C ILE A 121 5.76 3.36 -1.34
N ARG A 122 5.99 3.14 -2.64
CA ARG A 122 7.16 3.65 -3.35
C ARG A 122 6.76 4.93 -4.04
N LEU A 123 7.50 5.98 -3.79
CA LEU A 123 7.26 7.30 -4.37
C LEU A 123 8.42 7.67 -5.26
N TYR A 124 8.13 8.04 -6.50
CA TYR A 124 9.12 8.51 -7.47
C TYR A 124 8.48 9.48 -8.47
N GLN A 125 9.32 10.32 -9.06
CA GLN A 125 8.88 11.18 -10.15
C GLN A 125 9.07 10.48 -11.50
N GLN A 126 8.09 10.63 -12.37
CA GLN A 126 8.14 10.13 -13.75
C GLN A 126 7.56 11.21 -14.66
N GLN A 127 8.40 11.74 -15.59
CA GLN A 127 8.02 12.86 -16.44
C GLN A 127 7.43 14.01 -15.60
N HIS A 128 6.22 14.44 -15.91
CA HIS A 128 5.50 15.51 -15.22
C HIS A 128 4.53 15.01 -14.12
N CYS A 129 4.73 13.78 -13.63
CA CYS A 129 3.89 13.19 -12.60
C CYS A 129 4.72 12.68 -11.41
N ILE A 130 4.11 12.71 -10.23
CA ILE A 130 4.54 11.93 -9.07
C ILE A 130 3.76 10.62 -9.06
N VAL A 131 4.46 9.51 -8.95
CA VAL A 131 3.87 8.16 -8.95
C VAL A 131 4.00 7.56 -7.57
N LEU A 132 2.84 7.13 -7.03
CA LEU A 132 2.74 6.31 -5.83
C LEU A 132 2.50 4.86 -6.26
N GLU A 133 3.46 4.00 -6.07
CA GLU A 133 3.34 2.56 -6.33
C GLU A 133 3.05 1.84 -5.01
N PHE A 134 1.91 1.14 -4.95
CA PHE A 134 1.46 0.41 -3.76
C PHE A 134 1.97 -1.02 -3.79
N LYS A 135 2.64 -1.42 -2.72
CA LYS A 135 3.23 -2.75 -2.57
C LYS A 135 2.69 -3.46 -1.33
N PRO A 136 2.36 -4.74 -1.39
CA PRO A 136 1.97 -5.49 -0.22
C PRO A 136 3.14 -5.58 0.77
N ALA A 137 2.87 -5.26 2.04
CA ALA A 137 3.81 -5.40 3.16
C ALA A 137 3.47 -6.60 4.05
N LEU A 138 2.19 -6.97 4.10
CA LEU A 138 1.66 -8.15 4.79
C LEU A 138 0.87 -8.99 3.79
N GLY A 139 0.82 -10.31 4.01
CA GLY A 139 -0.04 -11.19 3.24
C GLY A 139 -1.52 -10.85 3.49
N LEU A 140 -2.25 -10.49 2.45
CA LEU A 140 -3.65 -10.08 2.53
C LEU A 140 -4.63 -11.15 2.03
N ALA A 141 -4.13 -12.31 1.65
CA ALA A 141 -4.93 -13.38 1.06
C ALA A 141 -5.84 -12.83 -0.08
N ASN A 142 -7.11 -13.17 -0.06
CA ASN A 142 -8.12 -12.69 -1.01
C ASN A 142 -8.64 -11.27 -0.71
N GLN A 143 -8.08 -10.58 0.30
CA GLN A 143 -8.49 -9.22 0.67
C GLN A 143 -7.60 -8.13 0.06
N GLN A 144 -6.59 -8.49 -0.73
CA GLN A 144 -5.63 -7.53 -1.28
C GLN A 144 -6.29 -6.48 -2.18
N ALA A 145 -7.14 -6.92 -3.11
CA ALA A 145 -7.87 -6.02 -4.00
C ALA A 145 -8.79 -5.07 -3.22
N PHE A 146 -9.54 -5.62 -2.25
CA PHE A 146 -10.42 -4.85 -1.38
C PHE A 146 -9.63 -3.76 -0.62
N MET A 147 -8.57 -4.13 0.09
CA MET A 147 -7.78 -3.18 0.89
C MET A 147 -7.06 -2.15 0.03
N LEU A 148 -6.61 -2.52 -1.17
CA LEU A 148 -6.03 -1.58 -2.11
C LEU A 148 -7.07 -0.55 -2.59
N THR A 149 -8.29 -1.01 -2.89
CA THR A 149 -9.40 -0.12 -3.26
C THR A 149 -9.75 0.83 -2.13
N VAL A 150 -9.74 0.38 -0.87
CA VAL A 150 -9.91 1.25 0.32
C VAL A 150 -8.86 2.36 0.35
N LEU A 151 -7.57 2.00 0.20
CA LEU A 151 -6.48 2.97 0.20
C LEU A 151 -6.58 3.96 -0.97
N CYS A 152 -6.86 3.48 -2.17
CA CYS A 152 -7.04 4.33 -3.35
C CYS A 152 -8.25 5.27 -3.17
N SER A 153 -9.37 4.75 -2.67
CA SER A 153 -10.57 5.54 -2.41
C SER A 153 -10.31 6.66 -1.39
N LEU A 154 -9.58 6.37 -0.31
CA LEU A 154 -9.18 7.38 0.66
C LEU A 154 -8.39 8.51 -0.01
N LEU A 155 -7.38 8.16 -0.83
CA LEU A 155 -6.54 9.14 -1.52
C LEU A 155 -7.30 9.95 -2.56
N LEU A 156 -8.14 9.30 -3.37
CA LEU A 156 -8.95 9.97 -4.39
C LEU A 156 -10.02 10.87 -3.75
N SER A 157 -10.62 10.45 -2.64
CA SER A 157 -11.54 11.27 -1.86
C SER A 157 -10.83 12.52 -1.30
N LEU A 158 -9.62 12.36 -0.75
CA LEU A 158 -8.81 13.49 -0.29
C LEU A 158 -8.55 14.49 -1.43
N ILE A 159 -8.10 14.01 -2.58
CA ILE A 159 -7.79 14.87 -3.73
C ILE A 159 -9.04 15.59 -4.22
N LYS A 160 -10.15 14.86 -4.37
CA LYS A 160 -11.43 15.44 -4.82
C LYS A 160 -11.97 16.48 -3.84
N GLN A 161 -11.89 16.23 -2.53
CA GLN A 161 -12.35 17.17 -1.50
C GLN A 161 -11.47 18.42 -1.46
N GLN A 162 -10.16 18.30 -1.61
CA GLN A 162 -9.22 19.40 -1.42
C GLN A 162 -8.95 20.21 -2.70
N LEU A 163 -8.98 19.56 -3.86
CA LEU A 163 -8.64 20.19 -5.15
C LEU A 163 -9.84 20.29 -6.11
N GLY A 164 -10.99 19.71 -5.76
CA GLY A 164 -12.22 19.75 -6.56
C GLY A 164 -12.21 18.89 -7.82
N THR A 165 -11.07 18.31 -8.21
CA THR A 165 -10.92 17.57 -9.47
C THR A 165 -10.05 16.32 -9.33
N LEU A 166 -10.32 15.34 -10.20
CA LEU A 166 -9.44 14.16 -10.42
C LEU A 166 -8.85 14.18 -11.85
N SER A 167 -9.06 15.25 -12.60
CA SER A 167 -8.58 15.38 -13.97
C SER A 167 -7.05 15.28 -14.05
N GLY A 168 -6.55 14.52 -15.01
CA GLY A 168 -5.12 14.26 -15.21
C GLY A 168 -4.51 13.23 -14.23
N ILE A 169 -5.27 12.77 -13.25
CA ILE A 169 -4.82 11.69 -12.35
C ILE A 169 -5.09 10.35 -13.03
N SER A 170 -4.14 9.42 -12.94
CA SER A 170 -4.31 8.07 -13.44
C SER A 170 -4.08 7.03 -12.34
N LEU A 171 -4.98 6.05 -12.27
CA LEU A 171 -4.91 4.90 -11.38
C LEU A 171 -4.77 3.63 -12.22
N GLN A 172 -3.67 2.93 -12.02
CA GLN A 172 -3.37 1.64 -12.65
C GLN A 172 -3.49 0.53 -11.61
N LEU A 173 -4.24 -0.52 -11.91
CA LEU A 173 -4.49 -1.65 -11.02
C LEU A 173 -4.12 -2.97 -11.69
N GLN A 174 -3.49 -3.87 -10.93
CA GLN A 174 -3.15 -5.22 -11.39
C GLN A 174 -4.38 -6.13 -11.49
N GLN A 175 -5.39 -5.88 -10.65
CA GLN A 175 -6.65 -6.63 -10.67
C GLN A 175 -7.44 -6.42 -11.96
N SER A 176 -8.31 -7.36 -12.28
CA SER A 176 -9.32 -7.22 -13.34
C SER A 176 -10.41 -6.22 -12.92
N GLU A 177 -11.10 -5.70 -13.90
CA GLU A 177 -12.22 -4.80 -13.68
C GLU A 177 -13.42 -5.57 -13.08
N GLU A 178 -13.90 -5.11 -11.91
CA GLU A 178 -15.02 -5.77 -11.23
C GLU A 178 -16.37 -5.04 -11.41
N SER A 179 -16.37 -3.72 -11.57
CA SER A 179 -17.59 -2.90 -11.64
C SER A 179 -17.36 -1.56 -12.36
N PRO A 180 -17.37 -1.53 -13.70
CA PRO A 180 -17.04 -0.32 -14.48
C PRO A 180 -17.98 0.86 -14.19
N ALA A 181 -19.28 0.62 -14.14
CA ALA A 181 -20.28 1.67 -13.91
C ALA A 181 -20.11 2.35 -12.54
N LEU A 182 -19.86 1.58 -11.51
CA LEU A 182 -19.63 2.09 -10.16
C LEU A 182 -18.37 2.96 -10.08
N GLN A 183 -17.31 2.53 -10.74
CA GLN A 183 -16.04 3.26 -10.74
C GLN A 183 -16.15 4.59 -11.48
N GLN A 184 -16.87 4.61 -12.61
CA GLN A 184 -17.14 5.84 -13.33
C GLN A 184 -18.01 6.81 -12.53
N GLN A 185 -19.00 6.31 -11.80
CA GLN A 185 -19.85 7.11 -10.93
C GLN A 185 -19.08 7.74 -9.78
N LEU A 186 -18.22 6.97 -9.12
CA LEU A 186 -17.47 7.42 -7.92
C LEU A 186 -16.29 8.32 -8.26
N PHE A 187 -15.60 8.04 -9.36
CA PHE A 187 -14.34 8.66 -9.74
C PHE A 187 -14.37 9.27 -11.15
N GLY A 188 -15.49 9.85 -11.55
CA GLY A 188 -15.58 10.56 -12.83
C GLY A 188 -14.44 11.56 -13.00
N GLY A 189 -13.79 11.53 -14.17
CA GLY A 189 -12.60 12.32 -14.47
C GLY A 189 -11.26 11.64 -14.17
N LEU A 190 -11.25 10.48 -13.51
CA LEU A 190 -10.07 9.66 -13.28
C LEU A 190 -9.74 8.80 -14.51
N ASN A 191 -8.48 8.77 -14.90
CA ASN A 191 -8.00 7.80 -15.89
C ASN A 191 -7.67 6.47 -15.20
N LEU A 192 -8.58 5.49 -15.29
CA LEU A 192 -8.51 4.20 -14.62
C LEU A 192 -8.16 3.08 -15.61
N SER A 193 -7.17 2.24 -15.26
CA SER A 193 -6.70 1.12 -16.09
C SER A 193 -6.51 -0.14 -15.26
N PHE A 194 -7.06 -1.27 -15.72
CA PHE A 194 -6.96 -2.59 -15.10
C PHE A 194 -5.96 -3.50 -15.81
N ASN A 195 -5.68 -4.66 -15.22
CA ASN A 195 -4.74 -5.66 -15.73
C ASN A 195 -3.33 -5.08 -15.99
N GLN A 196 -2.93 -4.14 -15.15
CA GLN A 196 -1.64 -3.46 -15.27
C GLN A 196 -0.52 -4.21 -14.54
N VAL A 197 0.72 -3.92 -14.89
CA VAL A 197 1.91 -4.57 -14.29
C VAL A 197 2.12 -4.18 -12.83
N ALA A 198 1.57 -3.06 -12.39
CA ALA A 198 1.68 -2.57 -11.03
C ALA A 198 0.44 -1.79 -10.59
N ASN A 199 0.24 -1.74 -9.27
CA ASN A 199 -0.76 -0.87 -8.66
C ASN A 199 -0.13 0.50 -8.41
N SER A 200 -0.58 1.53 -9.12
CA SER A 200 0.02 2.87 -9.00
C SER A 200 -0.99 3.99 -9.22
N LEU A 201 -0.81 5.07 -8.47
CA LEU A 201 -1.52 6.32 -8.62
C LEU A 201 -0.53 7.38 -9.12
N SER A 202 -0.79 7.94 -10.30
CA SER A 202 0.04 9.00 -10.90
C SER A 202 -0.68 10.33 -10.79
N ILE A 203 0.01 11.33 -10.22
CA ILE A 203 -0.52 12.66 -9.91
C ILE A 203 0.31 13.70 -10.66
N PRO A 204 -0.29 14.57 -11.47
CA PRO A 204 0.42 15.66 -12.16
C PRO A 204 1.18 16.56 -11.18
N LEU A 205 2.39 16.99 -11.56
CA LEU A 205 3.19 17.92 -10.74
C LEU A 205 2.47 19.25 -10.48
N ALA A 206 1.60 19.68 -11.39
CA ALA A 206 0.80 20.89 -11.19
C ALA A 206 -0.11 20.80 -9.95
N LEU A 207 -0.67 19.61 -9.66
CA LEU A 207 -1.51 19.38 -8.49
C LEU A 207 -0.68 19.16 -7.21
N TRP A 208 0.60 18.83 -7.32
CA TRP A 208 1.45 18.39 -6.21
C TRP A 208 1.67 19.46 -5.14
N GLN A 209 1.76 20.72 -5.56
CA GLN A 209 1.99 21.87 -4.67
C GLN A 209 0.77 22.80 -4.57
N GLN A 210 -0.32 22.48 -5.24
CA GLN A 210 -1.55 23.26 -5.17
C GLN A 210 -2.06 23.27 -3.73
N GLU A 211 -2.38 24.44 -3.22
CA GLU A 211 -2.87 24.62 -1.84
C GLU A 211 -4.24 23.98 -1.66
N PHE A 212 -4.40 23.29 -0.54
CA PHE A 212 -5.65 22.63 -0.18
C PHE A 212 -6.69 23.65 0.31
N SER A 213 -7.95 23.43 -0.05
CA SER A 213 -9.05 24.29 0.33
C SER A 213 -9.26 24.36 1.86
N HIS A 214 -8.92 23.28 2.58
CA HIS A 214 -9.04 23.20 4.05
C HIS A 214 -7.67 23.23 4.75
N ALA A 215 -6.64 23.79 4.12
CA ALA A 215 -5.31 23.87 4.73
C ALA A 215 -5.36 24.64 6.07
N ASN A 216 -4.89 24.00 7.13
CA ASN A 216 -4.83 24.60 8.46
C ASN A 216 -3.59 24.12 9.22
N ALA A 217 -2.62 24.99 9.40
CA ALA A 217 -1.34 24.64 10.02
C ALA A 217 -1.48 24.25 11.51
N ALA A 218 -2.43 24.83 12.24
CA ALA A 218 -2.63 24.52 13.66
C ALA A 218 -3.21 23.12 13.83
N GLU A 219 -4.28 22.79 13.08
CA GLU A 219 -4.92 21.47 13.07
C GLU A 219 -3.96 20.38 12.54
N PHE A 220 -3.24 20.66 11.45
CA PHE A 220 -2.21 19.77 10.92
C PHE A 220 -1.17 19.42 11.98
N ASN A 221 -0.63 20.44 12.68
CA ASN A 221 0.39 20.22 13.69
C ASN A 221 -0.16 19.49 14.93
N ALA A 222 -1.41 19.73 15.32
CA ALA A 222 -2.08 19.01 16.40
C ALA A 222 -2.22 17.51 16.03
N ALA A 223 -2.82 17.21 14.89
CA ALA A 223 -2.98 15.84 14.40
C ALA A 223 -1.63 15.11 14.24
N ARG A 224 -0.62 15.80 13.71
CA ARG A 224 0.75 15.26 13.57
C ARG A 224 1.40 14.93 14.92
N ARG A 225 1.17 15.75 15.97
CA ARG A 225 1.66 15.45 17.33
C ARG A 225 1.05 14.15 17.84
N THR A 226 -0.26 13.96 17.67
CA THR A 226 -0.95 12.73 18.05
C THR A 226 -0.42 11.52 17.27
N CYS A 227 -0.21 11.63 15.96
CA CYS A 227 0.43 10.57 15.17
C CYS A 227 1.81 10.20 15.70
N ARG A 228 2.62 11.18 16.11
CA ARG A 228 3.94 10.94 16.72
C ARG A 228 3.84 10.22 18.07
N GLN A 229 2.87 10.56 18.90
CA GLN A 229 2.61 9.89 20.18
C GLN A 229 2.21 8.42 19.96
N LEU A 230 1.31 8.15 19.00
CA LEU A 230 0.91 6.79 18.62
C LEU A 230 2.11 5.97 18.13
N ASN A 231 3.02 6.57 17.38
CA ASN A 231 4.25 5.88 16.92
C ASN A 231 5.17 5.41 18.05
N ARG A 232 5.10 6.02 19.23
CA ARG A 232 5.90 5.59 20.39
C ARG A 232 5.35 4.32 21.05
N VAL A 233 4.04 4.09 20.90
CA VAL A 233 3.36 2.94 21.51
C VAL A 233 3.09 1.81 20.53
N LEU A 234 3.16 2.08 19.23
CA LEU A 234 3.06 1.06 18.20
C LEU A 234 4.38 0.30 18.03
N PRO A 235 4.33 -0.98 17.61
CA PRO A 235 5.55 -1.74 17.31
C PRO A 235 6.27 -1.16 16.10
N THR A 236 7.36 -1.78 15.70
CA THR A 236 8.20 -1.39 14.58
C THR A 236 7.39 -1.02 13.33
N GLN A 237 7.82 0.03 12.65
CA GLN A 237 7.10 0.65 11.53
C GLN A 237 7.13 -0.13 10.20
N ARG A 238 7.89 -1.22 10.08
CA ARG A 238 8.05 -1.97 8.84
C ARG A 238 7.75 -3.44 9.03
N ALA A 239 7.03 -3.99 8.06
CA ALA A 239 6.84 -5.42 7.97
C ALA A 239 8.11 -6.13 7.50
N LEU A 240 8.21 -7.43 7.77
CA LEU A 240 9.34 -8.25 7.35
C LEU A 240 9.57 -8.23 5.83
N PRO A 241 8.57 -8.44 4.94
CA PRO A 241 8.78 -8.38 3.49
C PRO A 241 9.31 -7.01 3.01
N GLU A 242 8.76 -5.91 3.52
CA GLU A 242 9.24 -4.55 3.20
C GLU A 242 10.71 -4.37 3.60
N SER A 243 11.09 -4.87 4.78
CA SER A 243 12.47 -4.78 5.30
C SER A 243 13.44 -5.53 4.40
N ILE A 244 13.07 -6.70 3.91
CA ILE A 244 13.86 -7.51 2.97
C ILE A 244 14.00 -6.78 1.64
N CYS A 245 12.90 -6.34 1.04
CA CYS A 245 12.93 -5.61 -0.24
C CYS A 245 13.80 -4.36 -0.15
N ARG A 246 13.79 -3.66 1.00
CA ARG A 246 14.63 -2.48 1.23
C ARG A 246 16.11 -2.82 1.31
N LEU A 247 16.47 -3.90 2.01
CA LEU A 247 17.86 -4.38 2.07
C LEU A 247 18.35 -4.76 0.68
N GLN A 248 17.57 -5.52 -0.06
CA GLN A 248 17.93 -5.98 -1.41
C GLN A 248 18.07 -4.83 -2.42
N ARG A 249 17.16 -3.85 -2.39
CA ARG A 249 17.30 -2.65 -3.26
C ARG A 249 18.59 -1.89 -3.03
N ARG A 250 19.04 -1.81 -1.77
CA ARG A 250 20.31 -1.14 -1.43
C ARG A 250 21.53 -1.94 -1.83
N ALA A 251 21.40 -3.26 -1.89
CA ALA A 251 22.47 -4.16 -2.24
C ALA A 251 22.65 -4.33 -3.75
N LEU A 252 21.68 -3.92 -4.59
CA LEU A 252 21.83 -4.00 -6.05
C LEU A 252 23.11 -3.34 -6.54
N PRO A 253 23.84 -3.97 -7.49
CA PRO A 253 23.56 -5.24 -8.16
C PRO A 253 23.99 -6.50 -7.39
N GLN A 254 24.68 -6.37 -6.26
CA GLN A 254 25.22 -7.48 -5.46
C GLN A 254 24.19 -7.91 -4.41
N LEU A 255 23.12 -8.57 -4.86
CA LEU A 255 22.04 -9.00 -3.99
C LEU A 255 22.53 -9.93 -2.88
N LEU A 256 22.00 -9.73 -1.68
CA LEU A 256 22.29 -10.56 -0.51
C LEU A 256 21.56 -11.91 -0.65
N ASN A 257 22.22 -12.99 -0.24
CA ASN A 257 21.59 -14.29 -0.14
C ASN A 257 20.65 -14.36 1.10
N GLN A 258 19.90 -15.46 1.22
CA GLN A 258 18.92 -15.62 2.29
C GLN A 258 19.55 -15.60 3.69
N GLU A 259 20.73 -16.17 3.86
CA GLU A 259 21.47 -16.23 5.12
C GLU A 259 21.94 -14.84 5.56
N GLN A 260 22.51 -14.09 4.61
CA GLN A 260 22.95 -12.71 4.86
C GLN A 260 21.78 -11.79 5.25
N VAL A 261 20.63 -11.93 4.58
CA VAL A 261 19.42 -11.17 4.92
C VAL A 261 18.88 -11.58 6.29
N ALA A 262 18.83 -12.89 6.58
CA ALA A 262 18.40 -13.38 7.88
C ALA A 262 19.28 -12.82 8.99
N ALA A 263 20.61 -12.92 8.86
CA ALA A 263 21.57 -12.35 9.81
C ALA A 263 21.39 -10.83 9.99
N ALA A 264 21.21 -10.07 8.90
CA ALA A 264 20.99 -8.63 8.95
C ALA A 264 19.70 -8.24 9.71
N LEU A 265 18.71 -9.14 9.73
CA LEU A 265 17.43 -8.96 10.43
C LEU A 265 17.39 -9.60 11.81
N GLY A 266 18.48 -10.26 12.25
CA GLY A 266 18.56 -10.97 13.54
C GLY A 266 17.72 -12.25 13.59
N LEU A 267 17.59 -12.94 12.44
CA LEU A 267 16.83 -14.19 12.27
C LEU A 267 17.75 -15.32 11.83
N SER A 268 17.35 -16.58 12.10
CA SER A 268 17.88 -17.74 11.39
C SER A 268 17.23 -17.88 10.01
N SER A 269 17.90 -18.55 9.05
CA SER A 269 17.34 -18.81 7.72
C SER A 269 16.02 -19.58 7.77
N SER A 270 15.88 -20.53 8.70
CA SER A 270 14.65 -21.29 8.90
C SER A 270 13.51 -20.41 9.45
N SER A 271 13.81 -19.52 10.42
CA SER A 271 12.85 -18.56 10.95
C SER A 271 12.40 -17.57 9.87
N LEU A 272 13.33 -17.07 9.05
CA LEU A 272 13.02 -16.19 7.92
C LEU A 272 12.06 -16.87 6.93
N LYS A 273 12.38 -18.11 6.51
CA LYS A 273 11.53 -18.90 5.60
C LYS A 273 10.12 -19.10 6.17
N ARG A 274 10.01 -19.52 7.44
CA ARG A 274 8.72 -19.71 8.12
C ARG A 274 7.90 -18.44 8.20
N GLN A 275 8.52 -17.32 8.58
CA GLN A 275 7.81 -16.03 8.66
C GLN A 275 7.36 -15.55 7.28
N LEU A 276 8.18 -15.69 6.23
CA LEU A 276 7.76 -15.34 4.86
C LEU A 276 6.59 -16.18 4.36
N SER A 277 6.55 -17.47 4.69
CA SER A 277 5.39 -18.32 4.37
C SER A 277 4.10 -17.83 5.01
N GLN A 278 4.14 -17.33 6.27
CA GLN A 278 2.99 -16.70 6.91
C GLN A 278 2.49 -15.46 6.15
N HIS A 279 3.41 -14.71 5.54
CA HIS A 279 3.08 -13.59 4.65
C HIS A 279 2.66 -14.03 3.23
N GLN A 280 2.47 -15.33 2.99
CA GLN A 280 2.12 -15.89 1.67
C GLN A 280 3.13 -15.52 0.56
N THR A 281 4.39 -15.38 0.93
CA THR A 281 5.50 -15.06 0.03
C THR A 281 6.73 -15.90 0.36
N ASN A 282 7.76 -15.77 -0.45
CA ASN A 282 9.05 -16.40 -0.23
C ASN A 282 10.20 -15.46 -0.64
N PHE A 283 11.41 -15.82 -0.28
CA PHE A 283 12.59 -15.00 -0.55
C PHE A 283 12.82 -14.75 -2.04
N ALA A 284 12.65 -15.76 -2.88
CA ALA A 284 12.83 -15.65 -4.34
C ALA A 284 11.81 -14.67 -4.96
N SER A 285 10.55 -14.72 -4.53
CA SER A 285 9.50 -13.79 -4.99
C SER A 285 9.82 -12.35 -4.64
N LEU A 286 10.38 -12.09 -3.45
CA LEU A 286 10.79 -10.75 -3.03
C LEU A 286 12.01 -10.24 -3.83
N LEU A 287 12.97 -11.13 -4.17
CA LEU A 287 14.06 -10.79 -5.06
C LEU A 287 13.56 -10.44 -6.48
N ASP A 288 12.65 -11.25 -6.99
CA ASP A 288 12.02 -11.00 -8.29
C ASP A 288 11.27 -9.66 -8.30
N GLU A 289 10.58 -9.32 -7.21
CA GLU A 289 9.93 -8.01 -7.06
C GLU A 289 10.95 -6.87 -7.11
N VAL A 290 12.03 -6.97 -6.35
CA VAL A 290 13.07 -5.94 -6.32
C VAL A 290 13.72 -5.75 -7.69
N ARG A 291 14.07 -6.84 -8.37
CA ARG A 291 14.64 -6.83 -9.72
C ARG A 291 13.68 -6.27 -10.75
N ARG A 292 12.42 -6.71 -10.73
CA ARG A 292 11.36 -6.22 -11.63
C ARG A 292 11.17 -4.71 -11.50
N ASP A 293 11.10 -4.21 -10.26
CA ASP A 293 10.91 -2.79 -9.98
C ASP A 293 12.10 -1.96 -10.47
N ALA A 294 13.32 -2.43 -10.23
CA ALA A 294 14.54 -1.77 -10.70
C ALA A 294 14.64 -1.81 -12.24
N ALA A 295 14.30 -2.95 -12.85
CA ALA A 295 14.27 -3.09 -14.32
C ALA A 295 13.31 -2.09 -14.95
N ARG A 296 12.07 -1.97 -14.42
CA ARG A 296 11.07 -1.03 -14.91
C ARG A 296 11.55 0.42 -14.81
N GLN A 297 12.20 0.77 -13.71
CA GLN A 297 12.75 2.11 -13.51
C GLN A 297 13.88 2.41 -14.51
N LEU A 298 14.82 1.49 -14.69
CA LEU A 298 15.94 1.65 -15.62
C LEU A 298 15.47 1.68 -17.08
N LEU A 299 14.50 0.85 -17.47
CA LEU A 299 13.94 0.81 -18.82
C LEU A 299 13.24 2.12 -19.18
N ARG A 300 12.57 2.77 -18.23
CA ARG A 300 11.92 4.08 -18.43
C ARG A 300 12.93 5.21 -18.65
N GLN A 301 14.14 5.08 -18.15
CA GLN A 301 15.23 6.03 -18.39
C GLN A 301 15.79 5.96 -19.84
N GLY A 302 15.50 4.88 -20.55
CA GLY A 302 15.78 4.76 -21.99
C GLY A 302 17.21 4.49 -22.41
N HIS A 303 18.21 4.66 -21.53
CA HIS A 303 19.64 4.75 -21.88
C HIS A 303 20.41 3.44 -21.79
N TYR A 304 19.78 2.33 -21.35
CA TYR A 304 20.51 1.08 -21.08
C TYR A 304 20.23 0.02 -22.12
N SER A 305 21.28 -0.69 -22.56
CA SER A 305 21.18 -1.95 -23.31
C SER A 305 20.70 -3.08 -22.39
N ASN A 306 20.16 -4.16 -22.96
CA ASN A 306 19.75 -5.32 -22.15
C ASN A 306 20.90 -5.93 -21.35
N ARG A 307 22.12 -5.93 -21.91
CA ARG A 307 23.34 -6.37 -21.21
C ARG A 307 23.64 -5.49 -20.00
N GLN A 308 23.55 -4.17 -20.15
CA GLN A 308 23.75 -3.23 -19.02
C GLN A 308 22.67 -3.40 -17.95
N LEU A 309 21.42 -3.62 -18.37
CA LEU A 309 20.30 -3.89 -17.45
C LEU A 309 20.54 -5.18 -16.66
N ALA A 310 20.96 -6.26 -17.34
CA ALA A 310 21.29 -7.52 -16.69
C ALA A 310 22.33 -7.33 -15.58
N LEU A 311 23.44 -6.66 -15.88
CA LEU A 311 24.51 -6.39 -14.90
C LEU A 311 24.01 -5.54 -13.72
N LYS A 312 23.25 -4.46 -13.99
CA LYS A 312 22.69 -3.58 -12.94
C LYS A 312 21.68 -4.30 -12.04
N LEU A 313 21.06 -5.38 -12.51
CA LEU A 313 20.06 -6.17 -11.78
C LEU A 313 20.67 -7.44 -11.13
N GLY A 314 21.99 -7.63 -11.25
CA GLY A 314 22.68 -8.75 -10.66
C GLY A 314 22.43 -10.07 -11.40
N TYR A 315 22.25 -10.02 -12.73
CA TYR A 315 22.26 -11.20 -13.61
C TYR A 315 23.64 -11.39 -14.23
N SER A 316 24.04 -12.64 -14.40
CA SER A 316 25.29 -13.01 -15.07
C SER A 316 25.30 -12.66 -16.55
N ASP A 317 24.13 -12.71 -17.20
CA ASP A 317 23.96 -12.52 -18.64
C ASP A 317 22.59 -11.93 -19.01
N GLU A 318 22.54 -11.43 -20.25
CA GLU A 318 21.34 -10.81 -20.82
C GLU A 318 20.19 -11.81 -21.02
N HIS A 319 20.51 -13.06 -21.31
CA HIS A 319 19.51 -14.09 -21.63
C HIS A 319 18.65 -14.40 -20.39
N ASN A 320 19.31 -14.60 -19.25
CA ASN A 320 18.64 -14.82 -17.97
C ASN A 320 17.78 -13.62 -17.56
N PHE A 321 18.27 -12.41 -17.77
CA PHE A 321 17.48 -11.19 -17.55
C PHE A 321 16.22 -11.16 -18.43
N ARG A 322 16.34 -11.39 -19.75
CA ARG A 322 15.20 -11.36 -20.68
C ARG A 322 14.12 -12.38 -20.31
N ARG A 323 14.53 -13.62 -19.96
CA ARG A 323 13.62 -14.67 -19.49
C ARG A 323 12.88 -14.26 -18.22
N ALA A 324 13.61 -13.73 -17.24
CA ALA A 324 13.02 -13.25 -15.98
C ALA A 324 12.05 -12.09 -16.23
N PHE A 325 12.44 -11.11 -17.05
CA PHE A 325 11.60 -9.95 -17.36
C PHE A 325 10.30 -10.35 -18.06
N LYS A 326 10.36 -11.26 -19.04
CA LYS A 326 9.17 -11.81 -19.70
C LYS A 326 8.25 -12.54 -18.72
N ARG A 327 8.82 -13.31 -17.78
CA ARG A 327 8.05 -13.98 -16.73
C ARG A 327 7.31 -12.98 -15.83
N TRP A 328 7.93 -11.85 -15.50
CA TRP A 328 7.36 -10.85 -14.59
C TRP A 328 6.30 -9.95 -15.23
N THR A 329 6.44 -9.66 -16.51
CA THR A 329 5.67 -8.62 -17.19
C THR A 329 4.82 -9.11 -18.35
N GLY A 330 5.04 -10.35 -18.80
CA GLY A 330 4.47 -10.88 -20.03
C GLY A 330 5.16 -10.35 -21.31
N LEU A 331 6.01 -9.33 -21.21
CA LEU A 331 6.62 -8.63 -22.34
C LEU A 331 8.13 -8.81 -22.35
N ILE A 332 8.73 -8.67 -23.53
CA ILE A 332 10.20 -8.56 -23.65
C ILE A 332 10.63 -7.11 -23.33
N PRO A 333 11.89 -6.88 -22.88
CA PRO A 333 12.35 -5.54 -22.49
C PRO A 333 12.23 -4.49 -23.59
N SER A 334 12.44 -4.85 -24.86
CA SER A 334 12.30 -3.94 -26.01
C SER A 334 10.86 -3.49 -26.23
N SER A 335 9.90 -4.42 -26.17
CA SER A 335 8.46 -4.07 -26.27
C SER A 335 8.02 -3.21 -25.10
N PHE A 336 8.54 -3.46 -23.90
CA PHE A 336 8.23 -2.64 -22.73
C PHE A 336 8.79 -1.22 -22.87
N LYS A 337 10.00 -1.04 -23.45
CA LYS A 337 10.53 0.29 -23.79
C LYS A 337 9.62 1.04 -24.74
N GLY A 338 9.12 0.36 -25.78
CA GLY A 338 8.24 0.96 -26.80
C GLY A 338 6.96 1.56 -26.21
N LEU A 339 6.46 1.05 -25.08
CA LEU A 339 5.29 1.60 -24.39
C LEU A 339 5.53 2.99 -23.76
N PHE A 340 6.78 3.43 -23.63
CA PHE A 340 7.16 4.71 -23.01
C PHE A 340 7.85 5.67 -23.98
N ASN A 341 8.19 5.23 -25.21
CA ASN A 341 8.70 6.06 -26.27
C ASN A 341 7.49 6.72 -26.97
N PHE A 342 6.94 7.76 -26.36
CA PHE A 342 6.13 8.72 -27.09
C PHE A 342 7.10 9.66 -27.81
N ASN A 343 7.25 9.49 -29.13
CA ASN A 343 7.82 10.51 -30.01
C ASN A 343 6.99 11.77 -29.98
#